data_f33e75769469b7ad7817cc0af989f8f5
#
_entry.id   f33e75769469b7ad7817cc0af989f8f5
#
_cell.length_a   1.000
_cell.length_b   1.000
_cell.length_c   1.000
_cell.angle_alpha   90.00
_cell.angle_beta   90.00
_cell.angle_gamma   90.00
#
_symmetry.space_group_name_H-M   'P 1'
#
loop_
_entity.id
_entity.type
_entity.pdbx_description
1 polymer ?
#
loop_
_entity_poly.entity_id
_entity_poly.type
_entity_poly.pdbx_seq_one_letter_code
_entity_poly.pdbx_strand_id
1 'polypeptide(L)'
;SLSAREQSHLSVSSLLLRGKSAEARAAVYEHVKEWPCDVLIAQMCTSVFGLIGFSGLPGREAEQLSFMTNLTPNYGDDWWCKAQLAFAQLEVGQLDEAGINIEEALLSNPNSAHSKHIRAHLYYENLQDEDGLSYLQRHWENYDPSGALYNHISWHVGLWSLETGNLEQMWNVLDKHISPDNSQGPPLNVLTDTAALLFRAELAGVEVTPERWRDLSAYAMTKFANPGLGFADFHAAITHARAGNIEALENIIANAKGPVSDLTKKVARAYLYMQDANWLSASELFTSVVREHARFGGSNAQRDLLDFSLAACLIHQGRKREAKTILAITRPRALQKDIISGLH
;
A
#
# COMPACT_ATOMS: atom_id res chain seq x y z
N SER A 1 -12.95 15.80 36.47
CA SER A 1 -12.43 16.59 35.37
C SER A 1 -11.33 15.77 34.67
N LEU A 2 -11.27 15.83 33.34
CA LEU A 2 -10.19 15.21 32.58
C LEU A 2 -8.87 15.94 32.85
N SER A 3 -7.76 15.18 32.89
CA SER A 3 -6.40 15.74 32.88
C SER A 3 -6.10 16.44 31.57
N ALA A 4 -5.06 17.26 31.51
CA ALA A 4 -4.62 17.92 30.29
C ALA A 4 -4.31 16.93 29.16
N ARG A 5 -3.67 15.78 29.49
CA ARG A 5 -3.39 14.69 28.55
C ARG A 5 -4.68 14.10 27.97
N GLU A 6 -5.66 13.78 28.80
CA GLU A 6 -6.95 13.21 28.38
C GLU A 6 -7.75 14.19 27.52
N GLN A 7 -7.71 15.48 27.84
CA GLN A 7 -8.36 16.53 27.03
C GLN A 7 -7.71 16.63 25.64
N SER A 8 -6.38 16.60 25.56
CA SER A 8 -5.64 16.60 24.31
C SER A 8 -5.93 15.34 23.49
N HIS A 9 -5.93 14.15 24.11
CA HIS A 9 -6.30 12.88 23.49
C HIS A 9 -7.72 12.93 22.89
N LEU A 10 -8.70 13.41 23.67
CA LEU A 10 -10.08 13.58 23.22
C LEU A 10 -10.19 14.55 22.04
N SER A 11 -9.39 15.61 22.03
CA SER A 11 -9.34 16.58 20.93
C SER A 11 -8.90 15.93 19.63
N VAL A 12 -7.79 15.16 19.63
CA VAL A 12 -7.32 14.42 18.45
C VAL A 12 -8.39 13.46 17.94
N SER A 13 -8.96 12.65 18.84
CA SER A 13 -10.00 11.68 18.49
C SER A 13 -11.25 12.35 17.90
N SER A 14 -11.67 13.49 18.46
CA SER A 14 -12.80 14.27 17.95
C SER A 14 -12.54 14.84 16.55
N LEU A 15 -11.32 15.30 16.26
CA LEU A 15 -10.96 15.79 14.93
C LEU A 15 -11.00 14.66 13.90
N LEU A 16 -10.51 13.47 14.24
CA LEU A 16 -10.57 12.29 13.39
C LEU A 16 -12.01 11.88 13.07
N LEU A 17 -12.87 11.78 14.08
CA LEU A 17 -14.28 11.43 13.90
C LEU A 17 -15.07 12.43 13.05
N ARG A 18 -14.59 13.68 12.98
CA ARG A 18 -15.16 14.73 12.12
C ARG A 18 -14.53 14.80 10.73
N GLY A 19 -13.63 13.88 10.38
CA GLY A 19 -12.92 13.87 9.09
C GLY A 19 -11.92 15.00 8.90
N LYS A 20 -11.46 15.65 9.99
CA LYS A 20 -10.51 16.77 9.97
C LYS A 20 -9.07 16.26 10.09
N SER A 21 -8.63 15.44 9.13
CA SER A 21 -7.36 14.71 9.19
C SER A 21 -6.13 15.62 9.31
N ALA A 22 -6.11 16.76 8.60
CA ALA A 22 -4.99 17.70 8.67
C ALA A 22 -4.88 18.38 10.05
N GLU A 23 -6.02 18.76 10.64
CA GLU A 23 -6.07 19.33 11.98
C GLU A 23 -5.71 18.25 13.04
N ALA A 24 -6.20 17.02 12.86
CA ALA A 24 -5.86 15.89 13.73
C ALA A 24 -4.34 15.60 13.70
N ARG A 25 -3.73 15.58 12.50
CA ARG A 25 -2.27 15.42 12.35
C ARG A 25 -1.50 16.50 13.11
N ALA A 26 -1.87 17.76 12.96
CA ALA A 26 -1.24 18.85 13.71
C ALA A 26 -1.42 18.68 15.24
N ALA A 27 -2.61 18.28 15.68
CA ALA A 27 -2.90 18.03 17.08
C ALA A 27 -2.09 16.85 17.66
N VAL A 28 -1.81 15.79 16.85
CA VAL A 28 -0.89 14.70 17.26
C VAL A 28 0.52 15.25 17.52
N TYR A 29 1.05 16.10 16.64
CA TYR A 29 2.37 16.70 16.85
C TYR A 29 2.45 17.52 18.13
N GLU A 30 1.42 18.31 18.45
CA GLU A 30 1.39 19.08 19.71
C GLU A 30 1.25 18.14 20.90
N HIS A 31 0.44 17.09 20.80
CA HIS A 31 0.26 16.12 21.88
C HIS A 31 1.57 15.41 22.25
N VAL A 32 2.30 14.89 21.27
CA VAL A 32 3.52 14.11 21.51
C VAL A 32 4.71 14.95 21.98
N LYS A 33 4.67 16.28 21.87
CA LYS A 33 5.66 17.16 22.49
C LYS A 33 5.60 17.11 24.01
N GLU A 34 4.38 17.04 24.56
CA GLU A 34 4.14 17.02 26.00
C GLU A 34 4.07 15.58 26.56
N TRP A 35 3.54 14.63 25.76
CA TRP A 35 3.36 13.22 26.13
C TRP A 35 3.91 12.30 25.05
N PRO A 36 5.23 12.27 24.84
CA PRO A 36 5.85 11.51 23.74
C PRO A 36 5.59 10.01 23.81
N CYS A 37 5.38 9.44 24.99
CA CYS A 37 5.09 8.02 25.19
C CYS A 37 3.59 7.66 25.15
N ASP A 38 2.71 8.58 24.73
CA ASP A 38 1.30 8.24 24.49
C ASP A 38 1.13 7.52 23.15
N VAL A 39 1.37 6.21 23.15
CA VAL A 39 1.31 5.33 21.98
C VAL A 39 -0.03 5.43 21.25
N LEU A 40 -1.15 5.55 21.98
CA LEU A 40 -2.47 5.60 21.36
C LEU A 40 -2.66 6.82 20.45
N ILE A 41 -1.99 7.92 20.75
CA ILE A 41 -2.00 9.11 19.90
C ILE A 41 -0.87 9.06 18.87
N ALA A 42 0.35 8.71 19.28
CA ALA A 42 1.49 8.64 18.39
C ALA A 42 1.23 7.70 17.19
N GLN A 43 0.64 6.52 17.42
CA GLN A 43 0.37 5.53 16.36
C GLN A 43 -0.50 6.06 15.22
N MET A 44 -1.28 7.12 15.43
CA MET A 44 -2.10 7.72 14.38
C MET A 44 -1.27 8.34 13.26
N CYS A 45 0.03 8.60 13.51
CA CYS A 45 0.98 9.16 12.54
C CYS A 45 2.07 8.18 12.09
N THR A 46 2.15 6.95 12.61
CA THR A 46 3.28 6.04 12.37
C THR A 46 3.10 5.05 11.22
N SER A 47 1.89 4.85 10.73
CA SER A 47 1.58 3.90 9.66
C SER A 47 1.53 4.58 8.29
N VAL A 48 1.84 3.82 7.23
CA VAL A 48 1.60 4.25 5.83
C VAL A 48 0.12 4.51 5.54
N PHE A 49 -0.77 4.05 6.39
CA PHE A 49 -2.22 4.32 6.41
C PHE A 49 -2.64 5.32 7.50
N GLY A 50 -1.67 5.89 8.21
CA GLY A 50 -1.91 6.90 9.22
C GLY A 50 -2.10 8.31 8.65
N LEU A 51 -2.20 9.28 9.57
CA LEU A 51 -2.42 10.70 9.23
C LEU A 51 -1.28 11.31 8.39
N ILE A 52 -0.04 10.85 8.57
CA ILE A 52 1.08 11.24 7.70
C ILE A 52 0.98 10.45 6.39
N GLY A 53 0.75 9.14 6.46
CA GLY A 53 0.66 8.25 5.31
C GLY A 53 -0.39 8.71 4.28
N PHE A 54 -1.58 9.07 4.73
CA PHE A 54 -2.68 9.57 3.90
C PHE A 54 -2.80 11.09 3.84
N SER A 55 -1.75 11.84 4.23
CA SER A 55 -1.77 13.30 4.19
C SER A 55 -1.95 13.86 2.77
N GLY A 56 -1.55 13.11 1.75
CA GLY A 56 -1.52 13.57 0.37
C GLY A 56 -0.41 14.57 0.06
N LEU A 57 0.49 14.79 1.00
CA LEU A 57 1.57 15.76 0.87
C LEU A 57 2.82 15.13 0.23
N PRO A 58 3.57 15.90 -0.58
CA PRO A 58 4.91 15.50 -0.99
C PRO A 58 5.82 15.30 0.22
N GLY A 59 6.73 14.32 0.15
CA GLY A 59 7.70 14.06 1.21
C GLY A 59 7.14 13.44 2.49
N ARG A 60 5.92 12.88 2.46
CA ARG A 60 5.29 12.21 3.61
C ARG A 60 6.17 11.11 4.23
N GLU A 61 6.95 10.41 3.42
CA GLU A 61 7.84 9.34 3.88
C GLU A 61 8.98 9.91 4.74
N ALA A 62 9.61 10.99 4.28
CA ALA A 62 10.61 11.70 5.06
C ALA A 62 10.01 12.31 6.33
N GLU A 63 8.79 12.81 6.26
CA GLU A 63 8.06 13.28 7.44
C GLU A 63 7.80 12.17 8.44
N GLN A 64 7.37 10.99 7.98
CA GLN A 64 7.12 9.83 8.84
C GLN A 64 8.42 9.36 9.51
N LEU A 65 9.53 9.31 8.78
CA LEU A 65 10.85 9.01 9.35
C LEU A 65 11.25 10.06 10.40
N SER A 66 11.10 11.35 10.10
CA SER A 66 11.39 12.43 11.05
C SER A 66 10.53 12.33 12.30
N PHE A 67 9.24 12.05 12.17
CA PHE A 67 8.32 11.86 13.29
C PHE A 67 8.80 10.74 14.20
N MET A 68 9.12 9.56 13.63
CA MET A 68 9.60 8.42 14.41
C MET A 68 10.97 8.67 15.03
N THR A 69 11.91 9.26 14.29
CA THR A 69 13.25 9.60 14.80
C THR A 69 13.17 10.52 16.02
N ASN A 70 12.26 11.48 16.00
CA ASN A 70 12.06 12.41 17.13
C ASN A 70 11.41 11.74 18.34
N LEU A 71 10.58 10.72 18.15
CA LEU A 71 9.94 9.98 19.24
C LEU A 71 10.87 8.97 19.90
N THR A 72 11.71 8.29 19.13
CA THR A 72 12.54 7.15 19.57
C THR A 72 13.33 7.40 20.86
N PRO A 73 13.97 8.57 21.10
CA PRO A 73 14.72 8.81 22.33
C PRO A 73 13.90 8.69 23.63
N ASN A 74 12.57 8.79 23.55
CA ASN A 74 11.67 8.70 24.69
C ASN A 74 11.24 7.27 25.03
N TYR A 75 11.47 6.31 24.11
CA TYR A 75 10.96 4.93 24.20
C TYR A 75 12.02 3.90 24.63
N GLY A 76 13.33 4.27 24.62
CA GLY A 76 14.40 3.33 24.90
C GLY A 76 14.33 2.10 24.00
N ASP A 77 14.31 0.89 24.61
CA ASP A 77 14.29 -0.39 23.90
C ASP A 77 12.89 -0.93 23.59
N ASP A 78 11.87 -0.07 23.61
CA ASP A 78 10.49 -0.49 23.32
C ASP A 78 10.32 -1.07 21.91
N TRP A 79 9.81 -2.29 21.84
CA TRP A 79 9.66 -3.04 20.59
C TRP A 79 8.70 -2.39 19.60
N TRP A 80 7.64 -1.72 20.09
CA TRP A 80 6.68 -1.05 19.21
C TRP A 80 7.34 0.13 18.49
N CYS A 81 8.07 0.96 19.24
CA CYS A 81 8.75 2.11 18.68
C CYS A 81 9.84 1.69 17.66
N LYS A 82 10.63 0.65 17.99
CA LYS A 82 11.63 0.08 17.06
C LYS A 82 10.97 -0.43 15.78
N ALA A 83 9.85 -1.14 15.88
CA ALA A 83 9.13 -1.64 14.70
C ALA A 83 8.59 -0.48 13.82
N GLN A 84 8.02 0.57 14.43
CA GLN A 84 7.53 1.73 13.67
C GLN A 84 8.68 2.51 13.02
N LEU A 85 9.81 2.68 13.71
CA LEU A 85 11.01 3.31 13.15
C LEU A 85 11.56 2.48 11.98
N ALA A 86 11.65 1.16 12.14
CA ALA A 86 12.08 0.25 11.08
C ALA A 86 11.20 0.39 9.82
N PHE A 87 9.89 0.49 9.98
CA PHE A 87 8.99 0.68 8.84
C PHE A 87 9.22 2.02 8.15
N ALA A 88 9.36 3.10 8.92
CA ALA A 88 9.66 4.41 8.34
C ALA A 88 11.01 4.46 7.61
N GLN A 89 12.04 3.78 8.15
CA GLN A 89 13.35 3.64 7.53
C GLN A 89 13.28 2.84 6.22
N LEU A 90 12.55 1.73 6.23
CA LEU A 90 12.34 0.88 5.07
C LEU A 90 11.69 1.64 3.91
N GLU A 91 10.66 2.44 4.18
CA GLU A 91 9.93 3.21 3.16
C GLU A 91 10.80 4.30 2.49
N VAL A 92 11.89 4.74 3.13
CA VAL A 92 12.88 5.67 2.55
C VAL A 92 14.16 4.98 2.07
N GLY A 93 14.22 3.65 2.09
CA GLY A 93 15.36 2.86 1.59
C GLY A 93 16.53 2.72 2.54
N GLN A 94 16.38 3.02 3.84
CA GLN A 94 17.38 2.75 4.88
C GLN A 94 17.26 1.29 5.35
N LEU A 95 17.58 0.34 4.46
CA LEU A 95 17.26 -1.09 4.66
C LEU A 95 18.12 -1.73 5.76
N ASP A 96 19.38 -1.34 5.90
CA ASP A 96 20.28 -1.90 6.93
C ASP A 96 19.82 -1.49 8.33
N GLU A 97 19.51 -0.21 8.53
CA GLU A 97 18.99 0.31 9.79
C GLU A 97 17.62 -0.26 10.13
N ALA A 98 16.75 -0.38 9.12
CA ALA A 98 15.45 -1.03 9.27
C ALA A 98 15.61 -2.49 9.70
N GLY A 99 16.59 -3.20 9.14
CA GLY A 99 16.93 -4.58 9.50
C GLY A 99 17.31 -4.72 10.96
N ILE A 100 18.20 -3.87 11.46
CA ILE A 100 18.62 -3.88 12.87
C ILE A 100 17.41 -3.65 13.78
N ASN A 101 16.65 -2.60 13.54
CA ASN A 101 15.52 -2.23 14.39
C ASN A 101 14.40 -3.29 14.40
N ILE A 102 14.11 -3.92 13.25
CA ILE A 102 13.05 -4.92 13.20
C ILE A 102 13.46 -6.24 13.88
N GLU A 103 14.72 -6.65 13.78
CA GLU A 103 15.21 -7.81 14.52
C GLU A 103 15.14 -7.58 16.03
N GLU A 104 15.58 -6.42 16.53
CA GLU A 104 15.49 -6.08 17.95
C GLU A 104 14.03 -6.04 18.43
N ALA A 105 13.11 -5.49 17.64
CA ALA A 105 11.68 -5.49 17.93
C ALA A 105 11.11 -6.93 18.04
N LEU A 106 11.50 -7.81 17.13
CA LEU A 106 11.07 -9.22 17.12
C LEU A 106 11.70 -10.06 18.23
N LEU A 107 12.93 -9.75 18.64
CA LEU A 107 13.55 -10.38 19.82
C LEU A 107 12.77 -10.04 21.10
N SER A 108 12.29 -8.80 21.23
CA SER A 108 11.52 -8.35 22.39
C SER A 108 10.06 -8.81 22.34
N ASN A 109 9.43 -8.85 21.14
CA ASN A 109 8.07 -9.33 20.94
C ASN A 109 7.95 -10.22 19.70
N PRO A 110 8.29 -11.52 19.81
CA PRO A 110 8.25 -12.46 18.70
C PRO A 110 6.84 -12.76 18.16
N ASN A 111 5.79 -12.38 18.90
CA ASN A 111 4.41 -12.62 18.50
C ASN A 111 3.75 -11.42 17.80
N SER A 112 4.45 -10.30 17.64
CA SER A 112 3.93 -9.13 16.94
C SER A 112 3.70 -9.43 15.45
N ALA A 113 2.45 -9.55 15.04
CA ALA A 113 2.09 -9.72 13.62
C ALA A 113 2.54 -8.51 12.79
N HIS A 114 2.46 -7.29 13.35
CA HIS A 114 2.91 -6.08 12.68
C HIS A 114 4.43 -6.07 12.44
N SER A 115 5.24 -6.44 13.44
CA SER A 115 6.69 -6.54 13.26
C SER A 115 7.08 -7.63 12.24
N LYS A 116 6.37 -8.76 12.23
CA LYS A 116 6.57 -9.81 11.22
C LYS A 116 6.23 -9.31 9.81
N HIS A 117 5.18 -8.53 9.68
CA HIS A 117 4.79 -7.90 8.42
C HIS A 117 5.83 -6.88 7.94
N ILE A 118 6.40 -6.05 8.84
CA ILE A 118 7.48 -5.13 8.48
C ILE A 118 8.73 -5.90 8.02
N ARG A 119 9.07 -7.00 8.68
CA ARG A 119 10.16 -7.87 8.22
C ARG A 119 9.89 -8.45 6.83
N ALA A 120 8.64 -8.78 6.51
CA ALA A 120 8.27 -9.21 5.16
C ALA A 120 8.54 -8.12 4.11
N HIS A 121 8.23 -6.86 4.40
CA HIS A 121 8.61 -5.75 3.53
C HIS A 121 10.13 -5.64 3.35
N LEU A 122 10.92 -5.88 4.41
CA LEU A 122 12.38 -5.88 4.29
C LEU A 122 12.89 -6.98 3.36
N TYR A 123 12.34 -8.20 3.44
CA TYR A 123 12.64 -9.27 2.48
C TYR A 123 12.27 -8.86 1.04
N TYR A 124 11.11 -8.22 0.88
CA TYR A 124 10.64 -7.75 -0.43
C TYR A 124 11.60 -6.72 -1.05
N GLU A 125 12.02 -5.72 -0.31
CA GLU A 125 12.95 -4.69 -0.81
C GLU A 125 14.37 -5.24 -1.04
N ASN A 126 14.80 -6.24 -0.26
CA ASN A 126 16.09 -6.91 -0.40
C ASN A 126 16.12 -8.02 -1.47
N LEU A 127 15.03 -8.26 -2.21
CA LEU A 127 14.93 -9.32 -3.24
C LEU A 127 15.11 -10.74 -2.67
N GLN A 128 14.77 -10.94 -1.41
CA GLN A 128 14.87 -12.23 -0.71
C GLN A 128 13.49 -12.94 -0.72
N ASP A 129 12.93 -13.15 -1.91
CA ASP A 129 11.52 -13.54 -2.05
C ASP A 129 11.24 -14.97 -1.54
N GLU A 130 12.14 -15.92 -1.75
CA GLU A 130 11.98 -17.29 -1.25
C GLU A 130 12.06 -17.33 0.28
N ASP A 131 13.01 -16.60 0.87
CA ASP A 131 13.14 -16.48 2.31
C ASP A 131 11.93 -15.77 2.91
N GLY A 132 11.47 -14.69 2.27
CA GLY A 132 10.29 -13.92 2.66
C GLY A 132 9.02 -14.76 2.62
N LEU A 133 8.80 -15.52 1.54
CA LEU A 133 7.67 -16.44 1.41
C LEU A 133 7.71 -17.52 2.49
N SER A 134 8.85 -18.20 2.65
CA SER A 134 9.01 -19.23 3.68
C SER A 134 8.84 -18.69 5.10
N TYR A 135 9.30 -17.45 5.33
CA TYR A 135 9.14 -16.77 6.62
C TYR A 135 7.67 -16.48 6.90
N LEU A 136 6.94 -15.88 5.97
CA LEU A 136 5.54 -15.54 6.18
C LEU A 136 4.63 -16.76 6.25
N GLN A 137 4.84 -17.79 5.44
CA GLN A 137 4.03 -19.01 5.47
C GLN A 137 3.99 -19.63 6.87
N ARG A 138 5.15 -19.77 7.53
CA ARG A 138 5.23 -20.31 8.91
C ARG A 138 4.42 -19.52 9.93
N HIS A 139 4.22 -18.21 9.72
CA HIS A 139 3.44 -17.35 10.62
C HIS A 139 1.98 -17.26 10.20
N TRP A 140 1.71 -17.22 8.91
CA TRP A 140 0.39 -17.08 8.33
C TRP A 140 -0.52 -18.28 8.67
N GLU A 141 0.00 -19.52 8.60
CA GLU A 141 -0.73 -20.73 8.95
C GLU A 141 -1.28 -20.74 10.38
N ASN A 142 -0.65 -20.01 11.28
CA ASN A 142 -1.03 -19.90 12.70
C ASN A 142 -1.62 -18.54 13.08
N TYR A 143 -1.84 -17.66 12.11
CA TYR A 143 -2.41 -16.34 12.39
C TYR A 143 -3.93 -16.40 12.26
N ASP A 144 -4.62 -15.81 13.25
CA ASP A 144 -6.08 -15.79 13.29
C ASP A 144 -6.65 -15.06 12.05
N PRO A 145 -7.54 -15.70 11.26
CA PRO A 145 -8.16 -15.08 10.10
C PRO A 145 -8.99 -13.81 10.41
N SER A 146 -9.44 -13.63 11.65
CA SER A 146 -10.12 -12.42 12.09
C SER A 146 -9.16 -11.27 12.45
N GLY A 147 -7.85 -11.54 12.47
CA GLY A 147 -6.83 -10.55 12.75
C GLY A 147 -6.76 -9.45 11.69
N ALA A 148 -6.64 -8.20 12.12
CA ALA A 148 -6.70 -7.02 11.23
C ALA A 148 -5.67 -7.05 10.06
N LEU A 149 -4.53 -7.72 10.24
CA LEU A 149 -3.49 -7.85 9.23
C LEU A 149 -3.59 -9.14 8.40
N TYR A 150 -4.51 -10.06 8.73
CA TYR A 150 -4.58 -11.36 8.07
C TYR A 150 -4.71 -11.26 6.55
N ASN A 151 -5.67 -10.45 6.07
CA ASN A 151 -5.88 -10.21 4.64
C ASN A 151 -4.58 -9.73 3.96
N HIS A 152 -3.95 -8.73 4.54
CA HIS A 152 -2.77 -8.11 3.95
C HIS A 152 -1.51 -8.99 4.01
N ILE A 153 -1.32 -9.75 5.08
CA ILE A 153 -0.27 -10.78 5.17
C ILE A 153 -0.53 -11.88 4.12
N SER A 154 -1.79 -12.30 3.95
CA SER A 154 -2.17 -13.25 2.90
C SER A 154 -1.83 -12.70 1.51
N TRP A 155 -2.06 -11.40 1.27
CA TRP A 155 -1.68 -10.75 0.02
C TRP A 155 -0.17 -10.87 -0.26
N HIS A 156 0.71 -10.66 0.74
CA HIS A 156 2.14 -10.86 0.57
C HIS A 156 2.50 -12.31 0.20
N VAL A 157 1.82 -13.30 0.79
CA VAL A 157 2.00 -14.70 0.40
C VAL A 157 1.58 -14.92 -1.05
N GLY A 158 0.43 -14.37 -1.46
CA GLY A 158 -0.05 -14.42 -2.85
C GLY A 158 0.89 -13.72 -3.82
N LEU A 159 1.43 -12.55 -3.45
CA LEU A 159 2.37 -11.78 -4.25
C LEU A 159 3.65 -12.58 -4.52
N TRP A 160 4.28 -13.13 -3.49
CA TRP A 160 5.47 -13.96 -3.67
C TRP A 160 5.17 -15.28 -4.37
N SER A 161 3.98 -15.86 -4.17
CA SER A 161 3.57 -17.04 -4.93
C SER A 161 3.50 -16.76 -6.43
N LEU A 162 3.00 -15.58 -6.82
CA LEU A 162 3.03 -15.12 -8.22
C LEU A 162 4.48 -14.95 -8.71
N GLU A 163 5.31 -14.25 -7.96
CA GLU A 163 6.69 -13.91 -8.35
C GLU A 163 7.63 -15.13 -8.39
N THR A 164 7.33 -16.19 -7.65
CA THR A 164 8.05 -17.48 -7.68
C THR A 164 7.42 -18.50 -8.63
N GLY A 165 6.36 -18.14 -9.34
CA GLY A 165 5.68 -18.99 -10.32
C GLY A 165 4.73 -20.04 -9.74
N ASN A 166 4.45 -20.01 -8.43
CA ASN A 166 3.47 -20.89 -7.80
C ASN A 166 2.04 -20.35 -7.95
N LEU A 167 1.51 -20.43 -9.17
CA LEU A 167 0.20 -19.89 -9.49
C LEU A 167 -0.95 -20.60 -8.75
N GLU A 168 -0.82 -21.89 -8.46
CA GLU A 168 -1.82 -22.63 -7.68
C GLU A 168 -1.99 -22.00 -6.29
N GLN A 169 -0.89 -21.74 -5.60
CA GLN A 169 -0.93 -21.10 -4.29
C GLN A 169 -1.44 -19.67 -4.38
N MET A 170 -1.00 -18.90 -5.39
CA MET A 170 -1.50 -17.52 -5.61
C MET A 170 -3.03 -17.51 -5.73
N TRP A 171 -3.63 -18.39 -6.56
CA TRP A 171 -5.08 -18.47 -6.71
C TRP A 171 -5.78 -18.97 -5.45
N ASN A 172 -5.20 -19.95 -4.75
CA ASN A 172 -5.74 -20.42 -3.47
C ASN A 172 -5.79 -19.29 -2.43
N VAL A 173 -4.72 -18.49 -2.32
CA VAL A 173 -4.68 -17.34 -1.41
C VAL A 173 -5.74 -16.31 -1.80
N LEU A 174 -5.82 -15.97 -3.08
CA LEU A 174 -6.81 -15.02 -3.58
C LEU A 174 -8.22 -15.48 -3.25
N ASP A 175 -8.55 -16.71 -3.60
CA ASP A 175 -9.92 -17.23 -3.51
C ASP A 175 -10.37 -17.45 -2.07
N LYS A 176 -9.49 -17.85 -1.17
CA LYS A 176 -9.88 -18.25 0.20
C LYS A 176 -9.62 -17.20 1.27
N HIS A 177 -8.74 -16.23 1.01
CA HIS A 177 -8.24 -15.39 2.10
C HIS A 177 -8.36 -13.89 1.85
N ILE A 178 -8.31 -13.42 0.59
CA ILE A 178 -8.32 -11.99 0.30
C ILE A 178 -9.51 -11.49 -0.52
N SER A 179 -10.18 -12.36 -1.28
CA SER A 179 -11.34 -11.97 -2.09
C SER A 179 -12.51 -11.45 -1.24
N PRO A 180 -13.38 -10.61 -1.80
CA PRO A 180 -14.52 -10.02 -1.09
C PRO A 180 -15.43 -11.02 -0.38
N ASP A 181 -15.62 -12.20 -0.95
CA ASP A 181 -16.57 -13.22 -0.43
C ASP A 181 -16.01 -13.98 0.78
N ASN A 182 -14.70 -14.06 0.92
CA ASN A 182 -14.04 -14.92 1.90
C ASN A 182 -13.18 -14.18 2.92
N SER A 183 -12.83 -12.92 2.66
CA SER A 183 -12.03 -12.15 3.58
C SER A 183 -12.84 -11.52 4.72
N GLN A 184 -12.29 -11.61 5.94
CA GLN A 184 -12.77 -10.89 7.12
C GLN A 184 -11.98 -9.59 7.38
N GLY A 185 -11.07 -9.24 6.47
CA GLY A 185 -10.21 -8.06 6.59
C GLY A 185 -10.94 -6.72 6.47
N PRO A 186 -10.28 -5.62 6.82
CA PRO A 186 -10.82 -4.29 6.60
C PRO A 186 -11.19 -4.07 5.13
N PRO A 187 -12.33 -3.42 4.83
CA PRO A 187 -12.79 -3.23 3.44
C PRO A 187 -11.73 -2.58 2.52
N LEU A 188 -10.90 -1.69 3.05
CA LEU A 188 -9.81 -1.08 2.29
C LEU A 188 -8.82 -2.14 1.81
N ASN A 189 -8.34 -3.00 2.70
CA ASN A 189 -7.41 -4.07 2.35
C ASN A 189 -8.03 -5.06 1.37
N VAL A 190 -9.30 -5.46 1.58
CA VAL A 190 -9.99 -6.37 0.65
C VAL A 190 -9.99 -5.81 -0.77
N LEU A 191 -10.36 -4.54 -0.97
CA LEU A 191 -10.32 -3.92 -2.29
C LEU A 191 -8.89 -3.85 -2.84
N THR A 192 -7.98 -3.26 -2.05
CA THR A 192 -6.66 -2.88 -2.57
C THR A 192 -5.77 -4.10 -2.81
N ASP A 193 -5.77 -5.06 -1.89
CA ASP A 193 -4.94 -6.25 -1.98
C ASP A 193 -5.44 -7.20 -3.09
N THR A 194 -6.78 -7.34 -3.24
CA THR A 194 -7.36 -8.14 -4.33
C THR A 194 -7.07 -7.49 -5.69
N ALA A 195 -7.34 -6.19 -5.85
CA ALA A 195 -7.05 -5.47 -7.09
C ALA A 195 -5.57 -5.54 -7.47
N ALA A 196 -4.68 -5.35 -6.47
CA ALA A 196 -3.25 -5.39 -6.67
C ALA A 196 -2.77 -6.78 -7.14
N LEU A 197 -3.25 -7.87 -6.53
CA LEU A 197 -2.83 -9.21 -6.91
C LEU A 197 -3.35 -9.60 -8.29
N LEU A 198 -4.64 -9.35 -8.59
CA LEU A 198 -5.22 -9.60 -9.91
C LEU A 198 -4.48 -8.85 -11.01
N PHE A 199 -4.22 -7.56 -10.80
CA PHE A 199 -3.56 -6.75 -11.82
C PHE A 199 -2.10 -7.13 -12.02
N ARG A 200 -1.37 -7.48 -10.96
CA ARG A 200 -0.01 -8.03 -11.07
C ARG A 200 0.02 -9.37 -11.81
N ALA A 201 -0.98 -10.22 -11.60
CA ALA A 201 -1.13 -11.47 -12.37
C ALA A 201 -1.25 -11.17 -13.88
N GLU A 202 -2.11 -10.23 -14.27
CA GLU A 202 -2.23 -9.81 -15.68
C GLU A 202 -0.94 -9.21 -16.24
N LEU A 203 -0.27 -8.34 -15.47
CA LEU A 203 1.01 -7.74 -15.87
C LEU A 203 2.08 -8.81 -16.10
N ALA A 204 2.09 -9.88 -15.31
CA ALA A 204 2.97 -11.03 -15.49
C ALA A 204 2.54 -11.98 -16.63
N GLY A 205 1.43 -11.70 -17.30
CA GLY A 205 0.91 -12.52 -18.40
C GLY A 205 0.02 -13.69 -17.95
N VAL A 206 -0.41 -13.73 -16.71
CA VAL A 206 -1.36 -14.71 -16.19
C VAL A 206 -2.79 -14.27 -16.49
N GLU A 207 -3.57 -15.16 -17.08
CA GLU A 207 -4.97 -14.87 -17.41
C GLU A 207 -5.82 -14.69 -16.14
N VAL A 208 -6.55 -13.58 -16.08
CA VAL A 208 -7.54 -13.26 -15.04
C VAL A 208 -8.92 -13.23 -15.68
N THR A 209 -9.85 -14.02 -15.14
CA THR A 209 -11.20 -14.09 -15.73
C THR A 209 -11.96 -12.76 -15.52
N PRO A 210 -12.78 -12.34 -16.49
CA PRO A 210 -13.59 -11.10 -16.36
C PRO A 210 -14.54 -11.11 -15.17
N GLU A 211 -14.99 -12.29 -14.71
CA GLU A 211 -15.85 -12.46 -13.55
C GLU A 211 -15.19 -11.87 -12.30
N ARG A 212 -13.93 -12.22 -12.05
CA ARG A 212 -13.17 -11.72 -10.87
C ARG A 212 -13.13 -10.20 -10.81
N TRP A 213 -12.96 -9.55 -11.95
CA TRP A 213 -12.98 -8.10 -12.04
C TRP A 213 -14.38 -7.51 -11.83
N ARG A 214 -15.43 -8.17 -12.37
CA ARG A 214 -16.81 -7.72 -12.16
C ARG A 214 -17.23 -7.81 -10.69
N ASP A 215 -16.90 -8.92 -10.02
CA ASP A 215 -17.21 -9.11 -8.61
C ASP A 215 -16.50 -8.08 -7.73
N LEU A 216 -15.20 -7.83 -7.99
CA LEU A 216 -14.45 -6.81 -7.27
C LEU A 216 -14.98 -5.38 -7.57
N SER A 217 -15.41 -5.11 -8.81
CA SER A 217 -16.03 -3.84 -9.17
C SER A 217 -17.35 -3.62 -8.42
N ALA A 218 -18.19 -4.65 -8.31
CA ALA A 218 -19.43 -4.59 -7.52
C ALA A 218 -19.15 -4.34 -6.03
N TYR A 219 -18.11 -4.98 -5.49
CA TYR A 219 -17.64 -4.71 -4.12
C TYR A 219 -17.19 -3.26 -3.95
N ALA A 220 -16.36 -2.76 -4.87
CA ALA A 220 -15.88 -1.37 -4.84
C ALA A 220 -17.05 -0.37 -4.90
N MET A 221 -18.04 -0.58 -5.75
CA MET A 221 -19.25 0.25 -5.81
C MET A 221 -20.05 0.23 -4.51
N THR A 222 -20.04 -0.89 -3.78
CA THR A 222 -20.77 -1.00 -2.51
C THR A 222 -20.03 -0.32 -1.35
N LYS A 223 -18.71 -0.45 -1.29
CA LYS A 223 -17.89 0.01 -0.15
C LYS A 223 -17.24 1.37 -0.36
N PHE A 224 -16.98 1.75 -1.62
CA PHE A 224 -16.23 2.95 -2.02
C PHE A 224 -16.96 3.72 -3.14
N ALA A 225 -18.28 3.78 -3.10
CA ALA A 225 -19.12 4.44 -4.11
C ALA A 225 -18.80 5.95 -4.30
N ASN A 226 -18.30 6.59 -3.25
CA ASN A 226 -17.97 8.01 -3.24
C ASN A 226 -16.46 8.22 -3.19
N PRO A 227 -15.81 8.63 -4.29
CA PRO A 227 -14.36 8.85 -4.30
C PRO A 227 -13.94 9.93 -3.30
N GLY A 228 -12.87 9.67 -2.55
CA GLY A 228 -12.38 10.61 -1.53
C GLY A 228 -11.17 10.11 -0.73
N LEU A 229 -10.82 8.85 -0.88
CA LEU A 229 -9.59 8.27 -0.34
C LEU A 229 -8.73 7.80 -1.52
N GLY A 230 -7.77 8.63 -1.94
CA GLY A 230 -7.01 8.40 -3.17
C GLY A 230 -6.37 7.03 -3.29
N PHE A 231 -5.94 6.41 -2.18
CA PHE A 231 -5.40 5.05 -2.16
C PHE A 231 -6.47 4.00 -2.54
N ALA A 232 -7.69 4.11 -2.00
CA ALA A 232 -8.80 3.27 -2.42
C ALA A 232 -9.22 3.58 -3.86
N ASP A 233 -9.29 4.86 -4.20
CA ASP A 233 -9.80 5.33 -5.48
C ASP A 233 -8.93 4.86 -6.67
N PHE A 234 -7.59 4.81 -6.52
CA PHE A 234 -6.77 4.32 -7.62
C PHE A 234 -6.89 2.81 -7.82
N HIS A 235 -7.05 2.02 -6.75
CA HIS A 235 -7.31 0.57 -6.86
C HIS A 235 -8.72 0.29 -7.42
N ALA A 236 -9.71 1.11 -7.02
CA ALA A 236 -11.04 1.06 -7.62
C ALA A 236 -10.99 1.42 -9.12
N ALA A 237 -10.16 2.38 -9.52
CA ALA A 237 -9.98 2.75 -10.92
C ALA A 237 -9.42 1.58 -11.76
N ILE A 238 -8.39 0.86 -11.27
CA ILE A 238 -7.91 -0.36 -11.91
C ILE A 238 -9.07 -1.36 -12.07
N THR A 239 -9.76 -1.60 -10.97
CA THR A 239 -10.86 -2.57 -10.88
C THR A 239 -11.98 -2.25 -11.88
N HIS A 240 -12.46 -1.01 -11.91
CA HIS A 240 -13.53 -0.60 -12.81
C HIS A 240 -13.09 -0.64 -14.27
N ALA A 241 -11.87 -0.22 -14.58
CA ALA A 241 -11.33 -0.31 -15.92
C ALA A 241 -11.28 -1.76 -16.41
N ARG A 242 -10.74 -2.68 -15.59
CA ARG A 242 -10.62 -4.10 -15.96
C ARG A 242 -11.97 -4.83 -16.00
N ALA A 243 -12.95 -4.38 -15.21
CA ALA A 243 -14.33 -4.88 -15.24
C ALA A 243 -15.15 -4.33 -16.45
N GLY A 244 -14.65 -3.32 -17.16
CA GLY A 244 -15.41 -2.60 -18.19
C GLY A 244 -16.52 -1.71 -17.60
N ASN A 245 -16.46 -1.37 -16.31
CA ASN A 245 -17.42 -0.49 -15.66
C ASN A 245 -17.01 0.98 -15.86
N ILE A 246 -17.26 1.47 -17.07
CA ILE A 246 -16.84 2.82 -17.49
C ILE A 246 -17.56 3.90 -16.68
N GLU A 247 -18.83 3.71 -16.34
CA GLU A 247 -19.60 4.69 -15.54
C GLU A 247 -18.96 4.91 -14.16
N ALA A 248 -18.61 3.85 -13.46
CA ALA A 248 -17.93 3.95 -12.16
C ALA A 248 -16.52 4.58 -12.28
N LEU A 249 -15.80 4.26 -13.36
CA LEU A 249 -14.49 4.86 -13.63
C LEU A 249 -14.61 6.37 -13.91
N GLU A 250 -15.58 6.78 -14.74
CA GLU A 250 -15.86 8.19 -15.02
C GLU A 250 -16.32 8.94 -13.75
N ASN A 251 -17.06 8.28 -12.86
CA ASN A 251 -17.41 8.86 -11.56
C ASN A 251 -16.16 9.21 -10.74
N ILE A 252 -15.12 8.35 -10.72
CA ILE A 252 -13.85 8.68 -10.07
C ILE A 252 -13.18 9.87 -10.76
N ILE A 253 -13.11 9.88 -12.09
CA ILE A 253 -12.50 10.97 -12.87
C ILE A 253 -13.17 12.32 -12.58
N ALA A 254 -14.50 12.33 -12.50
CA ALA A 254 -15.27 13.55 -12.28
C ALA A 254 -15.24 14.02 -10.82
N ASN A 255 -15.41 13.10 -9.88
CA ASN A 255 -15.79 13.40 -8.51
C ASN A 255 -14.72 13.12 -7.45
N ALA A 256 -13.51 12.63 -7.82
CA ALA A 256 -12.45 12.43 -6.84
C ALA A 256 -12.15 13.71 -6.04
N LYS A 257 -12.05 13.54 -4.71
CA LYS A 257 -11.86 14.62 -3.73
C LYS A 257 -10.64 14.34 -2.86
N GLY A 258 -10.34 15.29 -1.98
CA GLY A 258 -9.23 15.16 -1.02
C GLY A 258 -7.89 15.62 -1.58
N PRO A 259 -6.81 15.46 -0.78
CA PRO A 259 -5.51 16.08 -1.05
C PRO A 259 -4.77 15.52 -2.28
N VAL A 260 -5.17 14.35 -2.78
CA VAL A 260 -4.57 13.71 -3.97
C VAL A 260 -5.55 13.57 -5.13
N SER A 261 -6.64 14.33 -5.13
CA SER A 261 -7.67 14.24 -6.18
C SER A 261 -7.15 14.53 -7.59
N ASP A 262 -6.15 15.38 -7.70
CA ASP A 262 -5.45 15.69 -8.95
C ASP A 262 -4.75 14.45 -9.53
N LEU A 263 -4.04 13.68 -8.70
CA LEU A 263 -3.38 12.43 -9.10
C LEU A 263 -4.41 11.32 -9.34
N THR A 264 -5.42 11.20 -8.49
CA THR A 264 -6.50 10.20 -8.62
C THR A 264 -7.19 10.30 -9.97
N LYS A 265 -7.57 11.51 -10.39
CA LYS A 265 -8.19 11.75 -11.69
C LYS A 265 -7.28 11.38 -12.86
N LYS A 266 -5.99 11.64 -12.75
CA LYS A 266 -5.01 11.26 -13.78
C LYS A 266 -4.86 9.73 -13.87
N VAL A 267 -4.74 9.05 -12.72
CA VAL A 267 -4.63 7.59 -12.67
C VAL A 267 -5.87 6.91 -13.24
N ALA A 268 -7.07 7.35 -12.85
CA ALA A 268 -8.31 6.80 -13.36
C ALA A 268 -8.42 6.98 -14.89
N ARG A 269 -8.04 8.16 -15.41
CA ARG A 269 -8.01 8.40 -16.86
C ARG A 269 -6.92 7.57 -17.56
N ALA A 270 -5.78 7.34 -16.93
CA ALA A 270 -4.72 6.50 -17.48
C ALA A 270 -5.20 5.05 -17.63
N TYR A 271 -5.91 4.49 -16.66
CA TYR A 271 -6.50 3.16 -16.77
C TYR A 271 -7.63 3.09 -17.80
N LEU A 272 -8.43 4.16 -17.96
CA LEU A 272 -9.39 4.23 -19.07
C LEU A 272 -8.66 4.14 -20.43
N TYR A 273 -7.58 4.91 -20.63
CA TYR A 273 -6.79 4.84 -21.85
C TYR A 273 -6.12 3.47 -22.06
N MET A 274 -5.67 2.80 -20.98
CA MET A 274 -5.17 1.42 -21.09
C MET A 274 -6.26 0.46 -21.57
N GLN A 275 -7.49 0.60 -21.10
CA GLN A 275 -8.63 -0.20 -21.53
C GLN A 275 -8.92 -0.04 -23.02
N ASP A 276 -8.74 1.16 -23.54
CA ASP A 276 -8.91 1.50 -24.97
C ASP A 276 -7.64 1.22 -25.81
N ALA A 277 -6.63 0.57 -25.24
CA ALA A 277 -5.32 0.36 -25.84
C ALA A 277 -4.61 1.65 -26.33
N ASN A 278 -4.99 2.81 -25.79
CA ASN A 278 -4.32 4.09 -26.03
C ASN A 278 -3.09 4.22 -25.11
N TRP A 279 -2.09 3.39 -25.39
CA TRP A 279 -0.88 3.27 -24.57
C TRP A 279 -0.08 4.56 -24.46
N LEU A 280 -0.09 5.41 -25.50
CA LEU A 280 0.62 6.69 -25.50
C LEU A 280 0.03 7.62 -24.46
N SER A 281 -1.27 7.91 -24.53
CA SER A 281 -1.94 8.81 -23.59
C SER A 281 -1.89 8.26 -22.17
N ALA A 282 -2.01 6.94 -21.99
CA ALA A 282 -1.86 6.30 -20.68
C ALA A 282 -0.46 6.53 -20.09
N SER A 283 0.60 6.29 -20.87
CA SER A 283 1.98 6.45 -20.40
C SER A 283 2.35 7.90 -20.06
N GLU A 284 1.83 8.88 -20.78
CA GLU A 284 2.00 10.32 -20.46
C GLU A 284 1.41 10.66 -19.09
N LEU A 285 0.21 10.17 -18.81
CA LEU A 285 -0.43 10.38 -17.51
C LEU A 285 0.32 9.66 -16.39
N PHE A 286 0.65 8.37 -16.55
CA PHE A 286 1.42 7.65 -15.54
C PHE A 286 2.78 8.28 -15.28
N THR A 287 3.49 8.79 -16.30
CA THR A 287 4.76 9.52 -16.12
C THR A 287 4.59 10.72 -15.18
N SER A 288 3.46 11.43 -15.27
CA SER A 288 3.18 12.55 -14.38
C SER A 288 2.83 12.11 -12.96
N VAL A 289 2.24 10.93 -12.81
CA VAL A 289 1.78 10.38 -11.52
C VAL A 289 2.93 9.73 -10.73
N VAL A 290 3.76 8.93 -11.40
CA VAL A 290 4.86 8.17 -10.76
C VAL A 290 5.82 9.09 -10.00
N ARG A 291 6.01 10.31 -10.43
CA ARG A 291 6.85 11.31 -9.72
C ARG A 291 6.33 11.68 -8.32
N GLU A 292 5.03 11.52 -8.09
CA GLU A 292 4.35 11.97 -6.89
C GLU A 292 3.51 10.84 -6.23
N HIS A 293 3.65 9.60 -6.69
CA HIS A 293 2.76 8.50 -6.24
C HIS A 293 2.83 8.22 -4.74
N ALA A 294 3.91 8.60 -4.07
CA ALA A 294 4.01 8.55 -2.61
C ALA A 294 2.86 9.27 -1.91
N ARG A 295 2.30 10.32 -2.52
CA ARG A 295 1.16 11.08 -1.99
C ARG A 295 -0.12 10.26 -1.82
N PHE A 296 -0.28 9.13 -2.54
CA PHE A 296 -1.43 8.23 -2.35
C PHE A 296 -1.45 7.54 -0.99
N GLY A 297 -0.32 7.42 -0.32
CA GLY A 297 -0.16 6.56 0.83
C GLY A 297 0.17 5.13 0.44
N GLY A 298 0.06 4.21 1.39
CA GLY A 298 0.49 2.83 1.19
C GLY A 298 2.01 2.66 1.22
N SER A 299 2.47 1.41 1.20
CA SER A 299 3.89 1.06 1.14
C SER A 299 4.45 1.12 -0.28
N ASN A 300 5.78 1.07 -0.40
CA ASN A 300 6.47 0.94 -1.68
C ASN A 300 5.92 -0.24 -2.48
N ALA A 301 5.80 -1.42 -1.87
CA ALA A 301 5.27 -2.62 -2.51
C ALA A 301 3.85 -2.44 -3.08
N GLN A 302 3.00 -1.63 -2.43
CA GLN A 302 1.65 -1.37 -2.91
C GLN A 302 1.64 -0.35 -4.07
N ARG A 303 2.53 0.63 -4.06
CA ARG A 303 2.62 1.67 -5.10
C ARG A 303 3.34 1.20 -6.37
N ASP A 304 4.09 0.10 -6.32
CA ASP A 304 4.73 -0.53 -7.48
C ASP A 304 3.78 -0.73 -8.67
N LEU A 305 2.48 -0.89 -8.41
CA LEU A 305 1.47 -0.99 -9.47
C LEU A 305 1.51 0.17 -10.46
N LEU A 306 1.80 1.38 -10.00
CA LEU A 306 1.83 2.57 -10.85
C LEU A 306 3.09 2.58 -11.73
N ASP A 307 4.25 2.21 -11.17
CA ASP A 307 5.49 2.05 -11.93
C ASP A 307 5.36 0.93 -12.97
N PHE A 308 4.76 -0.18 -12.59
CA PHE A 308 4.56 -1.33 -13.48
C PHE A 308 3.52 -1.03 -14.57
N SER A 309 2.49 -0.24 -14.27
CA SER A 309 1.53 0.26 -15.27
C SER A 309 2.20 1.12 -16.32
N LEU A 310 3.07 2.04 -15.89
CA LEU A 310 3.87 2.85 -16.82
C LEU A 310 4.77 1.98 -17.72
N ALA A 311 5.49 1.05 -17.10
CA ALA A 311 6.37 0.14 -17.83
C ALA A 311 5.60 -0.72 -18.87
N ALA A 312 4.44 -1.26 -18.49
CA ALA A 312 3.58 -2.02 -19.40
C ALA A 312 3.11 -1.16 -20.58
N CYS A 313 2.69 0.08 -20.34
CA CYS A 313 2.31 1.01 -21.40
C CYS A 313 3.47 1.28 -22.39
N LEU A 314 4.68 1.45 -21.88
CA LEU A 314 5.88 1.66 -22.71
C LEU A 314 6.24 0.41 -23.52
N ILE A 315 6.12 -0.78 -22.93
CA ILE A 315 6.36 -2.06 -23.62
C ILE A 315 5.38 -2.23 -24.79
N HIS A 316 4.08 -1.96 -24.56
CA HIS A 316 3.07 -2.02 -25.63
C HIS A 316 3.30 -1.02 -26.77
N GLN A 317 4.04 0.08 -26.51
CA GLN A 317 4.48 1.03 -27.53
C GLN A 317 5.79 0.61 -28.24
N GLY A 318 6.39 -0.54 -27.90
CA GLY A 318 7.71 -0.95 -28.38
C GLY A 318 8.88 -0.21 -27.69
N ARG A 319 8.64 0.60 -26.67
CA ARG A 319 9.62 1.42 -25.92
C ARG A 319 10.24 0.64 -24.74
N LYS A 320 10.53 -0.63 -24.94
CA LYS A 320 11.06 -1.55 -23.91
C LYS A 320 12.32 -1.02 -23.23
N ARG A 321 13.24 -0.39 -23.98
CA ARG A 321 14.48 0.19 -23.42
C ARG A 321 14.17 1.28 -22.41
N GLU A 322 13.19 2.11 -22.69
CA GLU A 322 12.77 3.19 -21.81
C GLU A 322 12.09 2.65 -20.54
N ALA A 323 11.23 1.65 -20.68
CA ALA A 323 10.64 0.96 -19.53
C ALA A 323 11.73 0.42 -18.59
N LYS A 324 12.75 -0.25 -19.13
CA LYS A 324 13.91 -0.73 -18.33
C LYS A 324 14.67 0.41 -17.67
N THR A 325 14.88 1.53 -18.35
CA THR A 325 15.59 2.69 -17.79
C THR A 325 14.82 3.30 -16.62
N ILE A 326 13.49 3.45 -16.75
CA ILE A 326 12.65 3.99 -15.67
C ILE A 326 12.67 3.04 -14.47
N LEU A 327 12.41 1.75 -14.70
CA LEU A 327 12.40 0.76 -13.60
C LEU A 327 13.76 0.64 -12.91
N ALA A 328 14.87 0.82 -13.62
CA ALA A 328 16.21 0.83 -13.02
C ALA A 328 16.39 1.95 -11.99
N ILE A 329 15.65 3.04 -12.14
CA ILE A 329 15.69 4.20 -11.22
C ILE A 329 14.64 4.07 -10.12
N THR A 330 13.41 3.69 -10.47
CA THR A 330 12.27 3.72 -9.54
C THR A 330 12.11 2.40 -8.78
N ARG A 331 12.19 1.26 -9.49
CA ARG A 331 11.98 -0.09 -8.91
C ARG A 331 12.93 -1.12 -9.51
N PRO A 332 14.24 -1.09 -9.16
CA PRO A 332 15.25 -1.98 -9.74
C PRO A 332 14.92 -3.48 -9.62
N ARG A 333 14.17 -3.86 -8.57
CA ARG A 333 13.72 -5.24 -8.36
C ARG A 333 12.95 -5.81 -9.56
N ALA A 334 12.15 -4.99 -10.24
CA ALA A 334 11.36 -5.42 -11.38
C ALA A 334 12.21 -5.91 -12.57
N LEU A 335 13.47 -5.48 -12.66
CA LEU A 335 14.40 -5.91 -13.71
C LEU A 335 15.00 -7.30 -13.46
N GLN A 336 14.78 -7.88 -12.30
CA GLN A 336 15.32 -9.18 -11.91
C GLN A 336 14.23 -10.27 -11.89
N LYS A 337 13.00 -9.93 -12.30
CA LYS A 337 11.80 -10.77 -12.17
C LYS A 337 10.96 -10.73 -13.43
N ASP A 338 10.29 -11.83 -13.74
CA ASP A 338 9.31 -11.92 -14.84
C ASP A 338 7.91 -11.45 -14.38
N ILE A 339 7.85 -10.24 -13.77
CA ILE A 339 6.62 -9.67 -13.21
C ILE A 339 5.89 -8.73 -14.18
N ILE A 340 6.50 -8.43 -15.32
CA ILE A 340 5.88 -7.64 -16.39
C ILE A 340 6.18 -8.33 -17.72
N SER A 341 5.14 -8.86 -18.34
CA SER A 341 5.25 -9.57 -19.62
C SER A 341 5.90 -8.69 -20.70
N GLY A 342 6.85 -9.26 -21.43
CA GLY A 342 7.58 -8.55 -22.48
C GLY A 342 8.73 -7.65 -21.98
N LEU A 343 9.00 -7.60 -20.69
CA LEU A 343 10.12 -6.81 -20.14
C LEU A 343 11.48 -7.46 -20.41
N HIS A 344 11.57 -8.80 -20.45
CA HIS A 344 12.80 -9.58 -20.71
C HIS A 344 12.89 -10.21 -22.09
#